data_b81f9c7173a459041ef3f382e8e7b8fc
#
_entry.id   b81f9c7173a459041ef3f382e8e7b8fc
#
_cell.length_a   1.000
_cell.length_b   1.000
_cell.length_c   1.000
_cell.angle_alpha   90.00
_cell.angle_beta   90.00
_cell.angle_gamma   90.00
#
_symmetry.space_group_name_H-M   'P 1'
#
loop_
_entity.id
_entity.type
_entity.pdbx_description
1 polymer ?
#
loop_
_entity_poly.entity_id
_entity_poly.type
_entity_poly.pdbx_seq_one_letter_code
_entity_poly.pdbx_strand_id
1 'polypeptide(L)'
;NYWGLRFAHGPQRDNRYLPLLTSRGCPYPCRFCVVPFTNQQKWRARSASNIVDEMEYYVNTYGVREFHIEDLDPTISDQRVREIANLIIERGLKITWKIVAGTKVETIRSEEPIDLMAQSGCRYISISPETGSPRVLKLMRKPFDLEHAVRLVQRMNQVGIRSQAC
;
A
#
# COMPACT_ATOMS: atom_id res chain seq x y z
N ASN A 1 -15.98 -6.05 20.83
CA ASN A 1 -15.11 -7.00 20.08
C ASN A 1 -14.90 -6.49 18.63
N TYR A 2 -13.75 -5.87 18.37
CA TYR A 2 -13.43 -5.24 17.09
C TYR A 2 -13.60 -6.21 15.91
N TRP A 3 -13.10 -7.43 16.01
CA TRP A 3 -13.16 -8.43 14.94
C TRP A 3 -14.56 -9.02 14.72
N GLY A 4 -15.47 -8.89 15.68
CA GLY A 4 -16.88 -9.30 15.53
C GLY A 4 -17.64 -8.43 14.52
N LEU A 5 -17.17 -7.22 14.23
CA LEU A 5 -17.78 -6.30 13.26
C LEU A 5 -17.63 -6.75 11.80
N ARG A 6 -16.67 -7.61 11.50
CA ARG A 6 -16.36 -8.13 10.16
C ARG A 6 -16.24 -7.05 9.08
N PHE A 7 -15.68 -5.91 9.45
CA PHE A 7 -15.51 -4.78 8.56
C PHE A 7 -14.06 -4.72 8.08
N ALA A 8 -13.83 -5.01 6.80
CA ALA A 8 -12.51 -4.95 6.18
C ALA A 8 -12.59 -4.34 4.78
N HIS A 9 -11.60 -3.54 4.42
CA HIS A 9 -11.40 -3.05 3.06
C HIS A 9 -10.76 -4.15 2.18
N GLY A 10 -11.37 -4.42 1.03
CA GLY A 10 -10.85 -5.38 0.06
C GLY A 10 -10.88 -6.84 0.55
N PRO A 11 -10.21 -7.75 -0.17
CA PRO A 11 -10.22 -9.16 0.21
C PRO A 11 -9.55 -9.38 1.56
N GLN A 12 -10.27 -10.02 2.48
CA GLN A 12 -9.80 -10.42 3.80
C GLN A 12 -9.35 -11.88 3.78
N ARG A 13 -8.21 -12.18 4.42
CA ARG A 13 -7.65 -13.54 4.52
C ARG A 13 -7.69 -14.10 5.92
N ASP A 14 -7.68 -13.25 6.94
CA ASP A 14 -7.71 -13.65 8.34
C ASP A 14 -8.77 -12.87 9.12
N ASN A 15 -9.36 -13.52 10.13
CA ASN A 15 -10.31 -12.87 11.03
C ASN A 15 -9.62 -11.94 12.05
N ARG A 16 -8.32 -12.13 12.30
CA ARG A 16 -7.49 -11.29 13.18
C ARG A 16 -6.71 -10.29 12.34
N TYR A 17 -7.37 -9.21 11.94
CA TYR A 17 -6.78 -8.15 11.13
C TYR A 17 -6.82 -6.78 11.84
N LEU A 18 -5.93 -5.89 11.45
CA LEU A 18 -5.93 -4.49 11.88
C LEU A 18 -5.63 -3.53 10.73
N PRO A 19 -6.31 -2.37 10.67
CA PRO A 19 -5.85 -1.25 9.85
C PRO A 19 -4.60 -0.63 10.46
N LEU A 20 -3.67 -0.22 9.61
CA LEU A 20 -2.42 0.39 10.01
C LEU A 20 -2.10 1.61 9.15
N LEU A 21 -1.77 2.72 9.79
CA LEU A 21 -1.26 3.92 9.13
C LEU A 21 0.26 3.94 9.22
N THR A 22 0.92 3.85 8.07
CA THR A 22 2.37 3.87 7.96
C THR A 22 2.90 5.24 7.54
N SER A 23 2.04 6.06 6.92
CA SER A 23 2.31 7.44 6.58
C SER A 23 1.04 8.28 6.58
N ARG A 24 1.19 9.59 6.55
CA ARG A 24 0.08 10.54 6.43
C ARG A 24 0.35 11.56 5.35
N GLY A 25 -0.71 11.91 4.61
CA GLY A 25 -0.69 12.89 3.57
C GLY A 25 -0.26 12.35 2.21
N CYS A 26 -0.27 13.22 1.21
CA CYS A 26 0.08 12.91 -0.16
C CYS A 26 0.70 14.16 -0.81
N PRO A 27 1.84 14.06 -1.53
CA PRO A 27 2.51 15.24 -2.10
C PRO A 27 1.96 15.65 -3.47
N TYR A 28 1.04 14.88 -4.05
CA TYR A 28 0.56 15.09 -5.41
C TYR A 28 -0.55 16.14 -5.50
N PRO A 29 -0.52 17.01 -6.54
CA PRO A 29 -1.46 18.10 -6.71
C PRO A 29 -2.71 17.71 -7.54
N CYS A 30 -3.26 16.52 -7.32
CA CYS A 30 -4.43 16.04 -8.07
C CYS A 30 -5.63 16.98 -7.88
N ARG A 31 -6.17 17.52 -8.99
CA ARG A 31 -7.21 18.59 -8.94
C ARG A 31 -8.57 18.14 -8.42
N PHE A 32 -8.87 16.85 -8.50
CA PHE A 32 -10.13 16.28 -8.03
C PHE A 32 -10.10 15.86 -6.55
N CYS A 33 -8.91 15.87 -5.94
CA CYS A 33 -8.68 15.39 -4.60
C CYS A 33 -8.66 16.53 -3.57
N VAL A 34 -9.28 16.32 -2.40
CA VAL A 34 -9.27 17.28 -1.30
C VAL A 34 -7.94 17.31 -0.55
N VAL A 35 -7.15 16.25 -0.63
CA VAL A 35 -5.93 16.07 0.16
C VAL A 35 -4.88 17.19 -0.03
N PRO A 36 -4.63 17.72 -1.24
CA PRO A 36 -3.71 18.85 -1.42
C PRO A 36 -4.06 20.09 -0.57
N PHE A 37 -5.33 20.31 -0.32
CA PHE A 37 -5.82 21.43 0.49
C PHE A 37 -5.74 21.17 1.98
N THR A 38 -5.99 19.93 2.42
CA THR A 38 -6.07 19.57 3.84
C THR A 38 -4.71 19.28 4.45
N ASN A 39 -3.72 18.81 3.68
CA ASN A 39 -2.40 18.43 4.18
C ASN A 39 -1.22 19.23 3.58
N GLN A 40 -1.51 20.30 2.81
CA GLN A 40 -0.50 21.16 2.20
C GLN A 40 0.50 20.39 1.32
N GLN A 41 0.07 19.31 0.65
CA GLN A 41 0.92 18.45 -0.17
C GLN A 41 2.15 17.90 0.58
N LYS A 42 2.03 17.69 1.89
CA LYS A 42 3.10 17.13 2.73
C LYS A 42 2.85 15.65 2.97
N TRP A 43 3.84 14.84 2.67
CA TRP A 43 3.89 13.44 3.05
C TRP A 43 4.80 13.25 4.27
N ARG A 44 4.31 12.58 5.27
CA ARG A 44 5.01 12.30 6.53
C ARG A 44 4.95 10.82 6.83
N ALA A 45 6.08 10.15 6.72
CA ALA A 45 6.22 8.73 6.94
C ALA A 45 6.75 8.40 8.34
N ARG A 46 6.28 7.30 8.88
CA ARG A 46 6.89 6.64 10.03
C ARG A 46 8.13 5.86 9.56
N SER A 47 9.11 5.65 10.43
CA SER A 47 10.25 4.77 10.12
C SER A 47 9.80 3.32 9.92
N ALA A 48 10.54 2.57 9.15
CA ALA A 48 10.27 1.16 8.91
C ALA A 48 10.29 0.36 10.24
N SER A 49 11.28 0.63 11.11
CA SER A 49 11.36 0.00 12.43
C SER A 49 10.11 0.24 13.27
N ASN A 50 9.65 1.50 13.39
CA ASN A 50 8.47 1.84 14.18
C ASN A 50 7.19 1.14 13.67
N ILE A 51 7.07 0.93 12.36
CA ILE A 51 5.94 0.21 11.76
C ILE A 51 6.01 -1.28 12.11
N VAL A 52 7.18 -1.89 11.91
CA VAL A 52 7.34 -3.34 12.13
C VAL A 52 7.32 -3.68 13.62
N ASP A 53 7.81 -2.78 14.51
CA ASP A 53 7.65 -2.91 15.96
C ASP A 53 6.17 -2.97 16.37
N GLU A 54 5.34 -2.10 15.79
CA GLU A 54 3.90 -2.11 16.03
C GLU A 54 3.23 -3.38 15.49
N MET A 55 3.59 -3.82 14.28
CA MET A 55 3.09 -5.08 13.72
C MET A 55 3.44 -6.27 14.64
N GLU A 56 4.68 -6.37 15.07
CA GLU A 56 5.17 -7.43 15.95
C GLU A 56 4.45 -7.41 17.31
N TYR A 57 4.25 -6.23 17.88
CA TYR A 57 3.47 -6.06 19.11
C TYR A 57 2.05 -6.64 18.98
N TYR A 58 1.34 -6.30 17.89
CA TYR A 58 -0.02 -6.81 17.67
C TYR A 58 -0.06 -8.32 17.35
N VAL A 59 0.94 -8.82 16.66
CA VAL A 59 1.10 -10.28 16.44
C VAL A 59 1.24 -11.00 17.77
N ASN A 60 2.15 -10.54 18.62
CA ASN A 60 2.49 -11.22 19.87
C ASN A 60 1.41 -11.05 20.93
N THR A 61 0.79 -9.86 21.03
CA THR A 61 -0.17 -9.55 22.11
C THR A 61 -1.59 -10.02 21.77
N TYR A 62 -2.00 -9.88 20.50
CA TYR A 62 -3.40 -10.09 20.10
C TYR A 62 -3.58 -11.17 19.04
N GLY A 63 -2.50 -11.79 18.57
CA GLY A 63 -2.55 -12.81 17.54
C GLY A 63 -3.01 -12.29 16.18
N VAL A 64 -2.74 -11.03 15.87
CA VAL A 64 -3.07 -10.44 14.56
C VAL A 64 -2.26 -11.13 13.47
N ARG A 65 -2.90 -11.45 12.34
CA ARG A 65 -2.28 -12.14 11.21
C ARG A 65 -2.37 -11.39 9.89
N GLU A 66 -3.20 -10.34 9.83
CA GLU A 66 -3.38 -9.55 8.63
C GLU A 66 -3.37 -8.05 8.95
N PHE A 67 -2.63 -7.24 8.15
CA PHE A 67 -2.58 -5.78 8.28
C PHE A 67 -3.08 -5.11 7.00
N HIS A 68 -3.97 -4.12 7.17
CA HIS A 68 -4.49 -3.30 6.10
C HIS A 68 -3.83 -1.93 6.14
N ILE A 69 -2.98 -1.63 5.18
CA ILE A 69 -2.32 -0.32 5.07
C ILE A 69 -3.32 0.66 4.50
N GLU A 70 -3.71 1.64 5.32
CA GLU A 70 -4.74 2.65 5.02
C GLU A 70 -4.16 4.01 4.62
N ASP A 71 -2.88 4.03 4.27
CA ASP A 71 -2.21 5.24 3.78
C ASP A 71 -2.84 5.74 2.48
N LEU A 72 -2.79 7.04 2.23
CA LEU A 72 -3.20 7.61 0.93
C LEU A 72 -2.29 7.15 -0.22
N ASP A 73 -1.00 7.01 0.03
CA ASP A 73 -0.03 6.37 -0.86
C ASP A 73 1.19 5.91 -0.04
N PRO A 74 1.30 4.62 0.28
CA PRO A 74 2.39 4.10 1.11
C PRO A 74 3.69 3.88 0.35
N THR A 75 3.66 3.92 -0.99
CA THR A 75 4.78 3.51 -1.86
C THR A 75 5.61 4.69 -2.40
N ILE A 76 5.40 5.91 -1.88
CA ILE A 76 6.12 7.12 -2.31
C ILE A 76 7.65 6.99 -2.18
N SER A 77 8.13 6.22 -1.20
CA SER A 77 9.56 5.94 -1.02
C SER A 77 9.84 4.45 -1.20
N ASP A 78 10.47 4.08 -2.31
CA ASP A 78 10.92 2.70 -2.60
C ASP A 78 11.84 2.18 -1.49
N GLN A 79 12.78 3.00 -1.02
CA GLN A 79 13.69 2.62 0.05
C GLN A 79 12.93 2.19 1.31
N ARG A 80 11.93 2.99 1.72
CA ARG A 80 11.13 2.68 2.89
C ARG A 80 10.30 1.40 2.72
N VAL A 81 9.75 1.16 1.52
CA VAL A 81 9.03 -0.08 1.21
C VAL A 81 9.95 -1.30 1.37
N ARG A 82 11.19 -1.21 0.86
CA ARG A 82 12.21 -2.26 1.00
C ARG A 82 12.58 -2.49 2.46
N GLU A 83 12.81 -1.41 3.22
CA GLU A 83 13.14 -1.49 4.65
C GLU A 83 12.04 -2.19 5.45
N ILE A 84 10.76 -1.84 5.22
CA ILE A 84 9.62 -2.49 5.88
C ILE A 84 9.57 -3.97 5.52
N ALA A 85 9.66 -4.31 4.22
CA ALA A 85 9.59 -5.68 3.75
C ALA A 85 10.74 -6.54 4.32
N ASN A 86 11.98 -6.03 4.28
CA ASN A 86 13.14 -6.71 4.82
C ASN A 86 13.02 -6.95 6.34
N LEU A 87 12.60 -5.95 7.11
CA LEU A 87 12.39 -6.11 8.55
C LEU A 87 11.32 -7.15 8.89
N ILE A 88 10.22 -7.22 8.12
CA ILE A 88 9.19 -8.25 8.29
C ILE A 88 9.80 -9.65 8.06
N ILE A 89 10.61 -9.80 7.01
CA ILE A 89 11.30 -11.05 6.64
C ILE A 89 12.32 -11.41 7.71
N GLU A 90 13.22 -10.51 8.08
CA GLU A 90 14.29 -10.70 9.06
C GLU A 90 13.75 -11.11 10.44
N ARG A 91 12.64 -10.50 10.87
CA ARG A 91 11.98 -10.85 12.13
C ARG A 91 11.11 -12.11 12.03
N GLY A 92 10.99 -12.71 10.85
CA GLY A 92 10.22 -13.93 10.61
C GLY A 92 8.73 -13.80 10.92
N LEU A 93 8.15 -12.60 10.80
CA LEU A 93 6.74 -12.34 11.09
C LEU A 93 5.84 -13.10 10.10
N LYS A 94 5.05 -14.04 10.61
CA LYS A 94 4.11 -14.85 9.80
C LYS A 94 2.77 -14.11 9.65
N ILE A 95 2.79 -13.08 8.81
CA ILE A 95 1.65 -12.20 8.56
C ILE A 95 1.33 -12.11 7.07
N THR A 96 0.11 -11.65 6.78
CA THR A 96 -0.24 -11.08 5.48
C THR A 96 -0.51 -9.59 5.63
N TRP A 97 -0.29 -8.85 4.56
CA TRP A 97 -0.64 -7.44 4.54
C TRP A 97 -1.08 -7.00 3.15
N LYS A 98 -1.75 -5.86 3.08
CA LYS A 98 -2.29 -5.32 1.83
C LYS A 98 -2.32 -3.80 1.84
N ILE A 99 -2.31 -3.21 0.65
CA ILE A 99 -2.52 -1.78 0.42
C ILE A 99 -3.94 -1.61 -0.13
N VAL A 100 -4.80 -0.95 0.65
CA VAL A 100 -6.24 -0.85 0.35
C VAL A 100 -6.63 0.46 -0.34
N ALA A 101 -5.91 1.55 -0.10
CA ALA A 101 -6.09 2.80 -0.83
C ALA A 101 -5.45 2.73 -2.22
N GLY A 102 -5.99 3.48 -3.16
CA GLY A 102 -5.52 3.46 -4.55
C GLY A 102 -4.10 4.04 -4.71
N THR A 103 -3.13 3.17 -4.75
CA THR A 103 -1.71 3.52 -4.95
C THR A 103 -1.46 4.09 -6.34
N LYS A 104 -0.64 5.10 -6.41
CA LYS A 104 -0.11 5.62 -7.66
C LYS A 104 1.01 4.70 -8.18
N VAL A 105 0.80 4.04 -9.33
CA VAL A 105 1.79 3.06 -9.84
C VAL A 105 3.16 3.67 -10.11
N GLU A 106 3.23 4.95 -10.45
CA GLU A 106 4.49 5.67 -10.70
C GLU A 106 5.36 5.84 -9.45
N THR A 107 4.82 5.55 -8.25
CA THR A 107 5.62 5.52 -7.02
C THR A 107 6.36 4.19 -6.84
N ILE A 108 5.91 3.13 -7.50
CA ILE A 108 6.60 1.84 -7.57
C ILE A 108 7.45 1.86 -8.84
N ARG A 109 8.73 2.19 -8.72
CA ARG A 109 9.59 2.51 -9.88
C ARG A 109 10.15 1.30 -10.61
N SER A 110 10.18 0.13 -9.98
CA SER A 110 10.71 -1.13 -10.52
C SER A 110 9.95 -2.34 -9.96
N GLU A 111 10.26 -3.52 -10.47
CA GLU A 111 9.61 -4.77 -10.03
C GLU A 111 10.16 -5.29 -8.70
N GLU A 112 11.40 -4.98 -8.37
CA GLU A 112 12.05 -5.54 -7.17
C GLU A 112 11.34 -5.19 -5.85
N PRO A 113 10.80 -3.96 -5.60
CA PRO A 113 9.96 -3.72 -4.42
C PRO A 113 8.74 -4.65 -4.36
N ILE A 114 8.14 -5.00 -5.50
CA ILE A 114 7.00 -5.92 -5.57
C ILE A 114 7.40 -7.32 -5.10
N ASP A 115 8.59 -7.79 -5.49
CA ASP A 115 9.12 -9.09 -5.08
C ASP A 115 9.33 -9.13 -3.57
N LEU A 116 9.94 -8.11 -3.00
CA LEU A 116 10.14 -7.98 -1.55
C LEU A 116 8.81 -7.89 -0.79
N MET A 117 7.86 -7.12 -1.32
CA MET A 117 6.51 -7.05 -0.76
C MET A 117 5.84 -8.42 -0.74
N ALA A 118 5.93 -9.18 -1.83
CA ALA A 118 5.37 -10.54 -1.90
C ALA A 118 6.03 -11.49 -0.89
N GLN A 119 7.36 -11.45 -0.76
CA GLN A 119 8.13 -12.26 0.19
C GLN A 119 7.79 -11.91 1.64
N SER A 120 7.56 -10.64 1.95
CA SER A 120 7.16 -10.16 3.27
C SER A 120 5.68 -10.39 3.62
N GLY A 121 4.91 -10.99 2.70
CA GLY A 121 3.50 -11.34 2.95
C GLY A 121 2.47 -10.39 2.35
N CYS A 122 2.85 -9.44 1.49
CA CYS A 122 1.87 -8.65 0.74
C CYS A 122 1.04 -9.56 -0.18
N ARG A 123 -0.30 -9.36 -0.19
CA ARG A 123 -1.21 -10.19 -0.99
C ARG A 123 -2.22 -9.39 -1.81
N TYR A 124 -2.25 -8.09 -1.65
CA TYR A 124 -3.16 -7.23 -2.40
C TYR A 124 -2.66 -5.80 -2.46
N ILE A 125 -2.76 -5.18 -3.63
CA ILE A 125 -2.47 -3.77 -3.87
C ILE A 125 -3.58 -3.17 -4.74
N SER A 126 -4.25 -2.14 -4.23
CA SER A 126 -5.16 -1.31 -5.01
C SER A 126 -4.37 -0.26 -5.77
N ILE A 127 -4.67 -0.07 -7.05
CA ILE A 127 -4.08 0.96 -7.90
C ILE A 127 -5.16 1.92 -8.42
N SER A 128 -4.81 3.18 -8.67
CA SER A 128 -5.78 4.20 -9.08
C SER A 128 -5.40 4.85 -10.42
N PRO A 129 -5.75 4.21 -11.56
CA PRO A 129 -5.55 4.76 -12.90
C PRO A 129 -6.49 5.93 -13.21
N GLU A 130 -7.67 6.01 -12.56
CA GLU A 130 -8.74 7.00 -12.70
C GLU A 130 -9.42 6.95 -14.08
N THR A 131 -8.66 7.06 -15.17
CA THR A 131 -9.18 7.11 -16.54
C THR A 131 -8.14 6.68 -17.57
N GLY A 132 -8.57 6.12 -18.68
CA GLY A 132 -7.73 5.82 -19.83
C GLY A 132 -7.52 7.01 -20.80
N SER A 133 -8.09 8.20 -20.51
CA SER A 133 -7.96 9.36 -21.39
C SER A 133 -6.75 10.24 -21.02
N PRO A 134 -5.72 10.36 -21.87
CA PRO A 134 -4.56 11.22 -21.60
C PRO A 134 -4.95 12.69 -21.40
N ARG A 135 -5.96 13.16 -22.12
CA ARG A 135 -6.49 14.52 -21.99
C ARG A 135 -7.07 14.73 -20.57
N VAL A 136 -7.85 13.79 -20.07
CA VAL A 136 -8.46 13.88 -18.73
C VAL A 136 -7.40 13.77 -17.65
N LEU A 137 -6.44 12.83 -17.75
CA LEU A 137 -5.32 12.72 -16.82
C LEU A 137 -4.53 14.02 -16.69
N LYS A 138 -4.28 14.70 -17.82
CA LYS A 138 -3.62 16.02 -17.82
C LYS A 138 -4.45 17.08 -17.09
N LEU A 139 -5.77 17.12 -17.32
CA LEU A 139 -6.68 18.05 -16.62
C LEU A 139 -6.73 17.76 -15.11
N MET A 140 -6.71 16.50 -14.72
CA MET A 140 -6.69 16.03 -13.33
C MET A 140 -5.33 16.28 -12.63
N ARG A 141 -4.28 16.64 -13.36
CA ARG A 141 -2.88 16.66 -12.87
C ARG A 141 -2.46 15.34 -12.21
N LYS A 142 -2.93 14.23 -12.76
CA LYS A 142 -2.56 12.88 -12.33
C LYS A 142 -2.05 12.11 -13.54
N PRO A 143 -0.75 12.20 -13.88
CA PRO A 143 -0.17 11.38 -14.92
C PRO A 143 -0.31 9.90 -14.58
N PHE A 144 -0.51 9.06 -15.60
CA PHE A 144 -0.60 7.62 -15.47
C PHE A 144 0.10 6.98 -16.67
N ASP A 145 1.10 6.15 -16.39
CA ASP A 145 1.83 5.37 -17.38
C ASP A 145 1.19 3.98 -17.49
N LEU A 146 0.41 3.76 -18.52
CA LEU A 146 -0.31 2.50 -18.73
C LEU A 146 0.64 1.32 -18.96
N GLU A 147 1.72 1.50 -19.73
CA GLU A 147 2.66 0.41 -20.01
C GLU A 147 3.40 0.00 -18.73
N HIS A 148 3.82 0.98 -17.96
CA HIS A 148 4.42 0.72 -16.64
C HIS A 148 3.44 0.01 -15.71
N ALA A 149 2.19 0.47 -15.63
CA ALA A 149 1.16 -0.16 -14.82
C ALA A 149 0.90 -1.62 -15.23
N VAL A 150 0.84 -1.90 -16.54
CA VAL A 150 0.66 -3.28 -17.06
C VAL A 150 1.81 -4.18 -16.63
N ARG A 151 3.07 -3.73 -16.78
CA ARG A 151 4.25 -4.50 -16.32
C ARG A 151 4.18 -4.80 -14.83
N LEU A 152 3.88 -3.80 -13.99
CA LEU A 152 3.77 -4.00 -12.54
C LEU A 152 2.64 -4.95 -12.15
N VAL A 153 1.46 -4.84 -12.78
CA VAL A 153 0.33 -5.76 -12.54
C VAL A 153 0.68 -7.19 -12.95
N GLN A 154 1.36 -7.37 -14.09
CA GLN A 154 1.85 -8.69 -14.51
C GLN A 154 2.82 -9.26 -13.46
N ARG A 155 3.77 -8.45 -12.98
CA ARG A 155 4.69 -8.88 -11.91
C ARG A 155 3.97 -9.22 -10.62
N MET A 156 3.02 -8.37 -10.18
CA MET A 156 2.18 -8.65 -9.00
C MET A 156 1.50 -10.03 -9.11
N ASN A 157 0.89 -10.32 -10.27
CA ASN A 157 0.23 -11.60 -10.50
C ASN A 157 1.21 -12.79 -10.44
N GLN A 158 2.40 -12.66 -11.04
CA GLN A 158 3.44 -13.70 -11.04
C GLN A 158 3.89 -14.06 -9.61
N VAL A 159 3.97 -13.07 -8.72
CA VAL A 159 4.42 -13.28 -7.33
C VAL A 159 3.27 -13.48 -6.33
N GLY A 160 2.03 -13.60 -6.81
CA GLY A 160 0.87 -13.92 -5.98
C GLY A 160 0.25 -12.71 -5.25
N ILE A 161 0.52 -11.48 -5.69
CA ILE A 161 -0.15 -10.27 -5.22
C ILE A 161 -1.35 -10.00 -6.15
N ARG A 162 -2.55 -9.97 -5.60
CA ARG A 162 -3.74 -9.52 -6.33
C ARG A 162 -3.70 -8.00 -6.50
N SER A 163 -4.14 -7.49 -7.66
CA SER A 163 -4.33 -6.07 -7.89
C SER A 163 -5.77 -5.75 -8.23
N GLN A 164 -6.20 -4.54 -7.88
CA GLN A 164 -7.48 -3.97 -8.27
C GLN A 164 -7.24 -2.55 -8.80
N ALA A 165 -7.84 -2.23 -9.92
CA ALA A 165 -7.89 -0.87 -10.46
C ALA A 165 -9.16 -0.17 -9.96
N CYS A 166 -9.02 1.06 -9.44
CA CYS A 166 -10.09 1.93 -8.96
C CYS A 166 -10.21 3.18 -9.86
#